data_d48f947002b28fa23a832c844a67b43c
#
_entry.id   d48f947002b28fa23a832c844a67b43c
#
_cell.length_a   1.000
_cell.length_b   1.000
_cell.length_c   1.000
_cell.angle_alpha   90.00
_cell.angle_beta   90.00
_cell.angle_gamma   90.00
#
_symmetry.space_group_name_H-M   'P 1'
#
loop_
_entity.id
_entity.type
_entity.pdbx_description
1 polymer ?
#
loop_
_entity_poly.entity_id
_entity_poly.type
_entity_poly.pdbx_seq_one_letter_code
_entity_poly.pdbx_strand_id
1 'polypeptide(L)'
;AMVATASTEKVIGQLKERAGKIWGIDAEAIKWEDGMALPAGDNAGKFPPLSLKELAAKANEIGGPIGTQVQLNTTGADPGFATHCVDVEVDVDLGIVRVLRYTAAQDVGRALHPGYVEGQIQGGVVQGIGWALSEEYLYDKQGRVDNASFLDYRMPVCSDVPMIDPVVIEIPNPKHPQGVRGVGEASIVPPLAAIANAVHDALGKRFY
;
A
#
# COMPACT_ATOMS: atom_id res chain seq x y z
N ALA A 1 5.75 -2.98 -7.57
CA ALA A 1 5.26 -4.36 -7.74
C ALA A 1 5.15 -4.74 -9.24
N MET A 2 4.33 -4.05 -10.05
CA MET A 2 4.10 -4.41 -11.47
C MET A 2 5.38 -4.52 -12.30
N VAL A 3 6.29 -3.53 -12.21
CA VAL A 3 7.59 -3.59 -12.90
C VAL A 3 8.42 -4.78 -12.42
N ALA A 4 8.47 -5.03 -11.12
CA ALA A 4 9.20 -6.17 -10.56
C ALA A 4 8.65 -7.51 -11.08
N THR A 5 7.32 -7.68 -11.09
CA THR A 5 6.68 -8.89 -11.64
C THR A 5 7.05 -9.09 -13.11
N ALA A 6 6.86 -8.08 -13.95
CA ALA A 6 7.16 -8.16 -15.37
C ALA A 6 8.67 -8.37 -15.65
N SER A 7 9.55 -7.77 -14.83
CA SER A 7 10.99 -8.01 -14.93
C SER A 7 11.36 -9.46 -14.57
N THR A 8 10.76 -9.98 -13.51
CA THR A 8 10.98 -11.36 -13.07
C THR A 8 10.52 -12.37 -14.13
N GLU A 9 9.34 -12.17 -14.71
CA GLU A 9 8.83 -13.01 -15.79
C GLU A 9 9.77 -13.04 -17.01
N LYS A 10 10.29 -11.87 -17.40
CA LYS A 10 11.28 -11.78 -18.48
C LYS A 10 12.58 -12.50 -18.14
N VAL A 11 13.09 -12.36 -16.92
CA VAL A 11 14.30 -13.06 -16.47
C VAL A 11 14.06 -14.58 -16.46
N ILE A 12 12.93 -15.04 -15.96
CA ILE A 12 12.56 -16.46 -15.98
C ILE A 12 12.47 -16.97 -17.42
N GLY A 13 11.89 -16.22 -18.34
CA GLY A 13 11.86 -16.56 -19.75
C GLY A 13 13.28 -16.78 -20.32
N GLN A 14 14.19 -15.84 -20.06
CA GLN A 14 15.59 -15.98 -20.48
C GLN A 14 16.30 -17.17 -19.83
N LEU A 15 16.05 -17.44 -18.55
CA LEU A 15 16.61 -18.62 -17.86
C LEU A 15 16.14 -19.93 -18.49
N LYS A 16 14.85 -20.02 -18.86
CA LYS A 16 14.29 -21.15 -19.58
C LYS A 16 14.93 -21.33 -20.95
N GLU A 17 15.12 -20.24 -21.70
CA GLU A 17 15.84 -20.26 -22.98
C GLU A 17 17.29 -20.76 -22.83
N ARG A 18 17.98 -20.36 -21.75
CA ARG A 18 19.35 -20.83 -21.47
C ARG A 18 19.38 -22.33 -21.14
N ALA A 19 18.42 -22.80 -20.30
CA ALA A 19 18.29 -24.23 -20.01
C ALA A 19 17.94 -25.03 -21.28
N GLY A 20 17.08 -24.49 -22.15
CA GLY A 20 16.73 -25.06 -23.44
C GLY A 20 17.94 -25.25 -24.34
N LYS A 21 18.87 -24.30 -24.39
CA LYS A 21 20.12 -24.41 -25.12
C LYS A 21 21.04 -25.52 -24.59
N ILE A 22 21.04 -25.73 -23.26
CA ILE A 22 21.85 -26.81 -22.65
C ILE A 22 21.26 -28.17 -22.97
N TRP A 23 19.95 -28.31 -22.94
CA TRP A 23 19.24 -29.58 -23.14
C TRP A 23 18.86 -29.87 -24.60
N GLY A 24 18.93 -28.85 -25.48
CA GLY A 24 18.51 -28.98 -26.87
C GLY A 24 17.00 -29.10 -27.04
N ILE A 25 16.21 -28.43 -26.18
CA ILE A 25 14.72 -28.41 -26.21
C ILE A 25 14.19 -26.99 -26.17
N ASP A 26 12.94 -26.83 -26.57
CA ASP A 26 12.29 -25.54 -26.54
C ASP A 26 12.04 -25.02 -25.10
N ALA A 27 12.13 -23.71 -24.92
CA ALA A 27 11.89 -23.06 -23.63
C ALA A 27 10.47 -23.27 -23.08
N GLU A 28 9.47 -23.49 -23.96
CA GLU A 28 8.11 -23.82 -23.58
C GLU A 28 7.95 -25.19 -22.92
N ALA A 29 8.86 -26.11 -23.24
CA ALA A 29 8.96 -27.44 -22.62
C ALA A 29 9.71 -27.42 -21.27
N ILE A 30 9.93 -26.25 -20.69
CA ILE A 30 10.67 -26.06 -19.45
C ILE A 30 9.81 -25.29 -18.45
N LYS A 31 9.73 -25.80 -17.20
CA LYS A 31 9.20 -25.08 -16.05
C LYS A 31 10.31 -24.44 -15.27
N TRP A 32 10.01 -23.30 -14.63
CA TRP A 32 10.86 -22.68 -13.63
C TRP A 32 10.15 -22.77 -12.29
N GLU A 33 10.70 -23.49 -11.35
CA GLU A 33 10.10 -23.76 -10.05
C GLU A 33 11.20 -23.88 -8.99
N ASP A 34 11.00 -23.26 -7.83
CA ASP A 34 11.94 -23.26 -6.70
C ASP A 34 13.39 -22.89 -7.05
N GLY A 35 13.57 -21.93 -7.98
CA GLY A 35 14.89 -21.49 -8.41
C GLY A 35 15.61 -22.44 -9.36
N MET A 36 14.89 -23.39 -9.95
CA MET A 36 15.42 -24.42 -10.85
C MET A 36 14.66 -24.44 -12.17
N ALA A 37 15.38 -24.72 -13.25
CA ALA A 37 14.80 -25.13 -14.52
C ALA A 37 14.52 -26.65 -14.47
N LEU A 38 13.30 -27.03 -14.81
CA LEU A 38 12.81 -28.41 -14.82
C LEU A 38 12.28 -28.74 -16.22
N PRO A 39 12.71 -29.87 -16.84
CA PRO A 39 12.08 -30.32 -18.08
C PRO A 39 10.62 -30.71 -17.81
N ALA A 40 9.71 -30.30 -18.72
CA ALA A 40 8.27 -30.49 -18.59
C ALA A 40 7.67 -31.19 -19.81
N GLY A 41 6.39 -31.60 -19.69
CA GLY A 41 5.67 -32.29 -20.73
C GLY A 41 6.36 -33.61 -21.09
N ASP A 42 6.50 -33.88 -22.38
CA ASP A 42 7.14 -35.08 -22.92
C ASP A 42 8.64 -35.20 -22.55
N ASN A 43 9.23 -34.13 -22.04
CA ASN A 43 10.65 -34.12 -21.62
C ASN A 43 10.81 -34.32 -20.11
N ALA A 44 9.75 -34.49 -19.35
CA ALA A 44 9.81 -34.70 -17.91
C ALA A 44 10.71 -35.89 -17.57
N GLY A 45 11.69 -35.67 -16.68
CA GLY A 45 12.63 -36.69 -16.23
C GLY A 45 13.72 -37.09 -17.23
N LYS A 46 13.75 -36.52 -18.46
CA LYS A 46 14.80 -36.85 -19.45
C LYS A 46 16.13 -36.14 -19.22
N PHE A 47 16.10 -35.05 -18.49
CA PHE A 47 17.28 -34.22 -18.19
C PHE A 47 17.33 -33.91 -16.69
N PRO A 48 18.56 -33.81 -16.11
CA PRO A 48 18.69 -33.38 -14.72
C PRO A 48 18.24 -31.91 -14.57
N PRO A 49 17.56 -31.55 -13.47
CA PRO A 49 17.26 -30.15 -13.17
C PRO A 49 18.51 -29.25 -13.17
N LEU A 50 18.36 -27.99 -13.56
CA LEU A 50 19.45 -27.00 -13.55
C LEU A 50 19.09 -25.87 -12.58
N SER A 51 19.93 -25.67 -11.59
CA SER A 51 19.84 -24.55 -10.67
C SER A 51 20.27 -23.24 -11.32
N LEU A 52 19.85 -22.11 -10.75
CA LEU A 52 20.33 -20.78 -11.15
C LEU A 52 21.87 -20.71 -11.13
N LYS A 53 22.52 -21.33 -10.14
CA LYS A 53 23.98 -21.35 -10.03
C LYS A 53 24.64 -22.11 -11.20
N GLU A 54 24.10 -23.23 -11.62
CA GLU A 54 24.60 -24.03 -12.75
C GLU A 54 24.37 -23.31 -14.07
N LEU A 55 23.23 -22.66 -14.25
CA LEU A 55 22.98 -21.80 -15.42
C LEU A 55 23.94 -20.61 -15.48
N ALA A 56 24.18 -19.96 -14.33
CA ALA A 56 25.13 -18.85 -14.24
C ALA A 56 26.56 -19.27 -14.53
N ALA A 57 27.01 -20.45 -14.08
CA ALA A 57 28.34 -20.98 -14.34
C ALA A 57 28.57 -21.20 -15.84
N LYS A 58 27.55 -21.55 -16.62
CA LYS A 58 27.59 -21.75 -18.07
C LYS A 58 27.20 -20.49 -18.87
N ALA A 59 26.96 -19.36 -18.23
CA ALA A 59 26.41 -18.17 -18.88
C ALA A 59 27.22 -17.76 -20.15
N ASN A 60 28.55 -17.77 -20.10
CA ASN A 60 29.40 -17.37 -21.23
C ASN A 60 29.26 -18.30 -22.45
N GLU A 61 28.94 -19.58 -22.24
CA GLU A 61 28.79 -20.58 -23.30
C GLU A 61 27.39 -20.52 -23.94
N ILE A 62 26.38 -20.09 -23.19
CA ILE A 62 24.97 -20.15 -23.61
C ILE A 62 24.37 -18.77 -23.96
N GLY A 63 25.20 -17.73 -24.05
CA GLY A 63 24.79 -16.40 -24.53
C GLY A 63 25.00 -15.25 -23.57
N GLY A 64 25.90 -15.37 -22.60
CA GLY A 64 26.34 -14.29 -21.71
C GLY A 64 25.41 -13.99 -20.56
N PRO A 65 25.64 -12.88 -19.82
CA PRO A 65 24.84 -12.46 -18.68
C PRO A 65 23.37 -12.27 -19.04
N ILE A 66 22.50 -12.56 -18.07
CA ILE A 66 21.06 -12.30 -18.17
C ILE A 66 20.78 -10.93 -17.58
N GLY A 67 20.04 -10.10 -18.31
CA GLY A 67 19.58 -8.80 -17.86
C GLY A 67 18.26 -8.44 -18.55
N THR A 68 17.48 -7.64 -17.88
CA THR A 68 16.21 -7.15 -18.45
C THR A 68 15.97 -5.70 -18.08
N GLN A 69 15.28 -5.00 -18.97
CA GLN A 69 14.72 -3.68 -18.73
C GLN A 69 13.23 -3.74 -19.03
N VAL A 70 12.42 -3.23 -18.10
CA VAL A 70 10.97 -3.16 -18.25
C VAL A 70 10.52 -1.74 -17.98
N GLN A 71 9.76 -1.20 -18.92
CA GLN A 71 9.04 0.05 -18.77
C GLN A 71 7.55 -0.26 -18.88
N LEU A 72 6.79 0.17 -17.88
CA LEU A 72 5.33 0.02 -17.85
C LEU A 72 4.69 1.41 -17.92
N ASN A 73 3.81 1.58 -18.88
CA ASN A 73 2.91 2.74 -18.94
C ASN A 73 1.58 2.33 -18.32
N THR A 74 1.36 2.74 -17.07
CA THR A 74 0.07 2.50 -16.41
C THR A 74 -0.93 3.55 -16.88
N THR A 75 -2.07 3.12 -17.39
CA THR A 75 -3.16 3.98 -17.80
C THR A 75 -4.35 3.86 -16.85
N GLY A 76 -4.88 5.01 -16.45
CA GLY A 76 -6.05 5.10 -15.59
C GLY A 76 -5.73 4.90 -14.10
N ALA A 77 -6.62 5.43 -13.27
CA ALA A 77 -6.65 5.22 -11.84
C ALA A 77 -7.73 4.17 -11.50
N ASP A 78 -7.50 3.43 -10.43
CA ASP A 78 -8.50 2.57 -9.84
C ASP A 78 -8.71 3.06 -8.40
N PRO A 79 -9.71 3.95 -8.17
CA PRO A 79 -9.89 4.61 -6.88
C PRO A 79 -10.27 3.60 -5.80
N GLY A 80 -9.78 3.85 -4.58
CA GLY A 80 -10.31 3.23 -3.37
C GLY A 80 -11.50 4.03 -2.85
N PHE A 81 -12.34 3.39 -2.06
CA PHE A 81 -13.48 4.00 -1.39
C PHE A 81 -13.35 3.83 0.11
N ALA A 82 -13.84 4.80 0.86
CA ALA A 82 -13.87 4.74 2.31
C ALA A 82 -15.17 5.35 2.85
N THR A 83 -15.61 4.84 3.99
CA THR A 83 -16.66 5.45 4.81
C THR A 83 -16.17 5.49 6.24
N HIS A 84 -16.14 6.69 6.82
CA HIS A 84 -15.74 6.90 8.20
C HIS A 84 -16.93 7.35 9.05
N CYS A 85 -17.08 6.74 10.21
CA CYS A 85 -18.11 7.07 11.19
C CYS A 85 -17.43 7.49 12.49
N VAL A 86 -17.91 8.59 13.08
CA VAL A 86 -17.32 9.15 14.29
C VAL A 86 -18.42 9.60 15.25
N ASP A 87 -18.25 9.27 16.53
CA ASP A 87 -19.05 9.80 17.62
C ASP A 87 -18.22 10.84 18.38
N VAL A 88 -18.80 12.01 18.63
CA VAL A 88 -18.15 13.10 19.34
C VAL A 88 -18.97 13.56 20.56
N GLU A 89 -18.27 14.05 21.57
CA GLU A 89 -18.83 14.85 22.66
C GLU A 89 -18.34 16.29 22.49
N VAL A 90 -19.25 17.25 22.60
CA VAL A 90 -18.94 18.67 22.50
C VAL A 90 -19.29 19.39 23.80
N ASP A 91 -18.26 19.91 24.46
CA ASP A 91 -18.42 20.82 25.58
C ASP A 91 -18.59 22.24 25.02
N VAL A 92 -19.82 22.76 25.07
CA VAL A 92 -20.14 24.08 24.48
C VAL A 92 -19.62 25.24 25.34
N ASP A 93 -19.41 25.03 26.63
CA ASP A 93 -18.93 26.06 27.54
C ASP A 93 -17.41 26.25 27.41
N LEU A 94 -16.70 25.18 27.20
CA LEU A 94 -15.23 25.18 27.03
C LEU A 94 -14.81 25.20 25.56
N GLY A 95 -15.69 24.91 24.61
CA GLY A 95 -15.38 24.78 23.19
C GLY A 95 -14.52 23.56 22.89
N ILE A 96 -14.60 22.50 23.68
CA ILE A 96 -13.80 21.29 23.53
C ILE A 96 -14.60 20.22 22.80
N VAL A 97 -14.00 19.60 21.80
CA VAL A 97 -14.52 18.43 21.09
C VAL A 97 -13.69 17.20 21.45
N ARG A 98 -14.35 16.13 21.88
CA ARG A 98 -13.72 14.83 22.15
C ARG A 98 -14.28 13.80 21.19
N VAL A 99 -13.39 13.05 20.56
CA VAL A 99 -13.76 11.88 19.74
C VAL A 99 -13.93 10.69 20.68
N LEU A 100 -15.14 10.17 20.76
CA LEU A 100 -15.50 9.06 21.67
C LEU A 100 -15.28 7.69 21.01
N ARG A 101 -15.62 7.59 19.72
CA ARG A 101 -15.48 6.37 18.92
C ARG A 101 -15.22 6.75 17.47
N TYR A 102 -14.38 5.94 16.81
CA TYR A 102 -14.08 6.14 15.40
C TYR A 102 -13.98 4.80 14.66
N THR A 103 -14.79 4.63 13.62
CA THR A 103 -14.78 3.46 12.74
C THR A 103 -14.42 3.88 11.33
N ALA A 104 -13.41 3.25 10.74
CA ALA A 104 -12.90 3.54 9.41
C ALA A 104 -13.03 2.31 8.50
N ALA A 105 -14.06 2.27 7.66
CA ALA A 105 -14.23 1.25 6.63
C ALA A 105 -13.52 1.70 5.35
N GLN A 106 -12.49 0.96 4.94
CA GLN A 106 -11.59 1.32 3.83
C GLN A 106 -11.43 0.16 2.84
N ASP A 107 -11.73 0.42 1.56
CA ASP A 107 -11.34 -0.50 0.47
C ASP A 107 -9.84 -0.36 0.19
N VAL A 108 -9.12 -1.45 0.39
CA VAL A 108 -7.67 -1.54 0.23
C VAL A 108 -7.24 -2.42 -0.95
N GLY A 109 -8.22 -2.89 -1.73
CA GLY A 109 -7.99 -3.97 -2.67
C GLY A 109 -7.71 -5.25 -1.92
N ARG A 110 -6.66 -5.98 -2.27
CA ARG A 110 -6.20 -7.14 -1.50
C ARG A 110 -5.25 -6.71 -0.38
N ALA A 111 -5.55 -7.07 0.85
CA ALA A 111 -4.67 -6.82 2.00
C ALA A 111 -3.56 -7.88 2.05
N LEU A 112 -2.38 -7.59 1.49
CA LEU A 112 -1.24 -8.52 1.53
C LEU A 112 -0.70 -8.73 2.94
N HIS A 113 -0.81 -7.72 3.79
CA HIS A 113 -0.42 -7.77 5.19
C HIS A 113 -1.45 -7.02 6.04
N PRO A 114 -2.53 -7.70 6.49
CA PRO A 114 -3.65 -7.06 7.18
C PRO A 114 -3.24 -6.17 8.35
N GLY A 115 -2.37 -6.65 9.24
CA GLY A 115 -1.93 -5.85 10.40
C GLY A 115 -1.21 -4.54 10.05
N TYR A 116 -0.44 -4.51 8.95
CA TYR A 116 0.15 -3.24 8.47
C TYR A 116 -0.89 -2.33 7.82
N VAL A 117 -1.87 -2.90 7.14
CA VAL A 117 -3.00 -2.16 6.57
C VAL A 117 -3.80 -1.48 7.68
N GLU A 118 -4.17 -2.22 8.72
CA GLU A 118 -4.87 -1.69 9.91
C GLU A 118 -4.06 -0.55 10.57
N GLY A 119 -2.76 -0.74 10.75
CA GLY A 119 -1.88 0.29 11.30
C GLY A 119 -1.81 1.55 10.44
N GLN A 120 -1.82 1.43 9.10
CA GLN A 120 -1.89 2.58 8.20
C GLN A 120 -3.24 3.31 8.30
N ILE A 121 -4.35 2.57 8.39
CA ILE A 121 -5.68 3.16 8.57
C ILE A 121 -5.74 3.92 9.91
N GLN A 122 -5.32 3.30 11.00
CA GLN A 122 -5.30 3.94 12.33
C GLN A 122 -4.43 5.19 12.33
N GLY A 123 -3.21 5.12 11.79
CA GLY A 123 -2.30 6.27 11.72
C GLY A 123 -2.84 7.42 10.89
N GLY A 124 -3.43 7.15 9.73
CA GLY A 124 -4.08 8.18 8.90
C GLY A 124 -5.27 8.85 9.56
N VAL A 125 -6.11 8.07 10.26
CA VAL A 125 -7.25 8.60 11.03
C VAL A 125 -6.78 9.50 12.16
N VAL A 126 -5.78 9.08 12.95
CA VAL A 126 -5.24 9.90 14.06
C VAL A 126 -4.67 11.22 13.53
N GLN A 127 -3.93 11.18 12.44
CA GLN A 127 -3.44 12.41 11.80
C GLN A 127 -4.60 13.31 11.35
N GLY A 128 -5.65 12.75 10.77
CA GLY A 128 -6.82 13.51 10.36
C GLY A 128 -7.64 14.07 11.53
N ILE A 129 -7.69 13.40 12.69
CA ILE A 129 -8.26 13.93 13.94
C ILE A 129 -7.47 15.15 14.39
N GLY A 130 -6.13 15.07 14.37
CA GLY A 130 -5.26 16.19 14.68
C GLY A 130 -5.53 17.41 13.79
N TRP A 131 -5.60 17.20 12.49
CA TRP A 131 -5.92 18.28 11.55
C TRP A 131 -7.31 18.90 11.77
N ALA A 132 -8.28 18.10 12.22
CA ALA A 132 -9.62 18.62 12.45
C ALA A 132 -9.76 19.40 13.76
N LEU A 133 -8.96 19.09 14.81
CA LEU A 133 -9.22 19.55 16.17
C LEU A 133 -8.08 20.33 16.83
N SER A 134 -6.82 20.09 16.47
CA SER A 134 -5.70 20.61 17.27
C SER A 134 -4.50 21.15 16.47
N GLU A 135 -4.30 20.71 15.23
CA GLU A 135 -3.14 21.10 14.44
C GLU A 135 -3.43 22.34 13.62
N GLU A 136 -2.65 23.39 13.81
CA GLU A 136 -2.74 24.65 13.09
C GLU A 136 -1.36 25.29 12.95
N TYR A 137 -1.06 25.89 11.81
CA TYR A 137 0.10 26.76 11.65
C TYR A 137 -0.26 28.18 12.06
N LEU A 138 0.38 28.68 13.12
CA LEU A 138 0.24 30.07 13.58
C LEU A 138 1.37 30.92 12.97
N TYR A 139 0.99 31.98 12.28
CA TYR A 139 1.95 32.89 11.64
C TYR A 139 2.01 34.24 12.33
N ASP A 140 3.21 34.74 12.57
CA ASP A 140 3.41 36.12 13.01
C ASP A 140 3.14 37.12 11.87
N LYS A 141 3.20 38.43 12.22
CA LYS A 141 2.97 39.50 11.23
C LYS A 141 4.05 39.55 10.12
N GLN A 142 5.16 38.88 10.28
CA GLN A 142 6.25 38.77 9.34
C GLN A 142 6.17 37.50 8.48
N GLY A 143 5.15 36.67 8.69
CA GLY A 143 4.94 35.39 7.98
C GLY A 143 5.81 34.25 8.48
N ARG A 144 6.39 34.34 9.68
CA ARG A 144 7.14 33.24 10.32
C ARG A 144 6.18 32.38 11.13
N VAL A 145 6.44 31.08 11.18
CA VAL A 145 5.65 30.13 11.98
C VAL A 145 6.02 30.30 13.46
N ASP A 146 5.05 30.70 14.27
CA ASP A 146 5.23 30.92 15.72
C ASP A 146 5.28 29.61 16.52
N ASN A 147 4.55 28.59 16.07
CA ASN A 147 4.43 27.29 16.74
C ASN A 147 5.24 26.18 16.03
N ALA A 148 6.49 26.45 15.64
CA ALA A 148 7.31 25.57 14.83
C ALA A 148 8.00 24.44 15.63
N SER A 149 7.69 24.24 16.90
CA SER A 149 8.30 23.21 17.75
C SER A 149 7.31 22.15 18.18
N PHE A 150 7.78 20.95 18.59
CA PHE A 150 6.93 19.90 19.17
C PHE A 150 6.30 20.28 20.52
N LEU A 151 6.70 21.38 21.14
CA LEU A 151 6.05 21.90 22.32
C LEU A 151 4.77 22.66 22.00
N ASP A 152 4.76 23.33 20.85
CA ASP A 152 3.72 24.30 20.47
C ASP A 152 2.79 23.78 19.38
N TYR A 153 3.30 22.94 18.46
CA TYR A 153 2.49 22.29 17.44
C TYR A 153 1.79 21.04 18.01
N ARG A 154 0.47 21.11 18.14
CA ARG A 154 -0.32 20.15 18.92
C ARG A 154 -0.74 18.93 18.11
N MET A 155 0.20 18.04 17.82
CA MET A 155 -0.14 16.71 17.31
C MET A 155 -0.88 15.90 18.39
N PRO A 156 -1.87 15.07 18.01
CA PRO A 156 -2.55 14.19 18.96
C PRO A 156 -1.59 13.23 19.65
N VAL A 157 -1.78 13.02 20.94
CA VAL A 157 -1.12 11.96 21.71
C VAL A 157 -2.12 10.84 22.01
N CYS A 158 -1.64 9.69 22.50
CA CYS A 158 -2.49 8.51 22.71
C CYS A 158 -3.71 8.75 23.61
N SER A 159 -3.66 9.73 24.51
CA SER A 159 -4.79 10.12 25.39
C SER A 159 -5.85 10.99 24.71
N ASP A 160 -5.54 11.57 23.55
CA ASP A 160 -6.41 12.52 22.86
C ASP A 160 -7.37 11.84 21.88
N VAL A 161 -7.11 10.56 21.57
CA VAL A 161 -7.87 9.81 20.57
C VAL A 161 -8.40 8.49 21.14
N PRO A 162 -9.58 8.03 20.69
CA PRO A 162 -10.06 6.70 21.05
C PRO A 162 -9.28 5.61 20.32
N MET A 163 -9.52 4.34 20.66
CA MET A 163 -9.14 3.24 19.80
C MET A 163 -9.85 3.37 18.46
N ILE A 164 -9.10 3.42 17.37
CA ILE A 164 -9.64 3.43 16.01
C ILE A 164 -9.98 2.01 15.60
N ASP A 165 -11.20 1.81 15.11
CA ASP A 165 -11.72 0.53 14.63
C ASP A 165 -11.62 0.46 13.09
N PRO A 166 -10.58 -0.19 12.53
CA PRO A 166 -10.41 -0.33 11.09
C PRO A 166 -11.27 -1.49 10.57
N VAL A 167 -12.09 -1.23 9.57
CA VAL A 167 -12.84 -2.25 8.82
C VAL A 167 -12.21 -2.37 7.43
N VAL A 168 -11.38 -3.39 7.25
CA VAL A 168 -10.70 -3.65 6.00
C VAL A 168 -11.67 -4.30 5.00
N ILE A 169 -11.92 -3.62 3.88
CA ILE A 169 -12.73 -4.11 2.77
C ILE A 169 -11.77 -4.51 1.64
N GLU A 170 -11.91 -5.73 1.14
CA GLU A 170 -11.05 -6.28 0.10
C GLU A 170 -11.83 -6.45 -1.22
N ILE A 171 -11.77 -5.44 -2.09
CA ILE A 171 -12.25 -5.53 -3.47
C ILE A 171 -11.02 -5.51 -4.38
N PRO A 172 -10.58 -6.67 -4.91
CA PRO A 172 -9.33 -6.76 -5.67
C PRO A 172 -9.28 -5.78 -6.84
N ASN A 173 -8.17 -5.05 -6.96
CA ASN A 173 -7.91 -4.15 -8.07
C ASN A 173 -7.57 -4.97 -9.33
N PRO A 174 -8.42 -4.98 -10.38
CA PRO A 174 -8.18 -5.77 -11.57
C PRO A 174 -6.98 -5.28 -12.40
N LYS A 175 -6.52 -4.06 -12.18
CA LYS A 175 -5.39 -3.45 -12.89
C LYS A 175 -4.04 -3.68 -12.19
N HIS A 176 -4.04 -4.35 -11.03
CA HIS A 176 -2.82 -4.66 -10.28
C HIS A 176 -2.64 -6.17 -10.15
N PRO A 177 -1.46 -6.75 -10.46
CA PRO A 177 -1.24 -8.21 -10.46
C PRO A 177 -1.58 -8.89 -9.14
N GLN A 178 -1.41 -8.18 -8.03
CA GLN A 178 -1.72 -8.68 -6.69
C GLN A 178 -3.07 -8.16 -6.16
N GLY A 179 -3.81 -7.38 -6.94
CA GLY A 179 -5.11 -6.85 -6.56
C GLY A 179 -5.08 -5.74 -5.50
N VAL A 180 -3.93 -5.15 -5.18
CA VAL A 180 -3.79 -4.15 -4.11
C VAL A 180 -4.22 -2.75 -4.54
N ARG A 181 -4.59 -1.91 -3.58
CA ARG A 181 -4.75 -0.45 -3.69
C ARG A 181 -3.79 0.25 -2.75
N GLY A 182 -3.56 1.54 -2.97
CA GLY A 182 -2.81 2.38 -2.02
C GLY A 182 -3.60 2.59 -0.74
N VAL A 183 -2.96 2.43 0.41
CA VAL A 183 -3.59 2.58 1.73
C VAL A 183 -2.84 3.58 2.63
N GLY A 184 -1.64 4.02 2.23
CA GLY A 184 -0.78 4.87 3.05
C GLY A 184 -1.40 6.23 3.40
N GLU A 185 -2.05 6.89 2.45
CA GLU A 185 -2.61 8.23 2.63
C GLU A 185 -4.14 8.29 2.50
N ALA A 186 -4.78 7.20 2.09
CA ALA A 186 -6.23 7.19 1.84
C ALA A 186 -7.04 7.48 3.12
N SER A 187 -6.58 7.01 4.26
CA SER A 187 -7.30 7.09 5.54
C SER A 187 -7.29 8.48 6.18
N ILE A 188 -6.42 9.41 5.73
CA ILE A 188 -6.40 10.79 6.26
C ILE A 188 -7.46 11.69 5.59
N VAL A 189 -7.99 11.30 4.44
CA VAL A 189 -8.90 12.14 3.66
C VAL A 189 -10.28 12.32 4.33
N PRO A 190 -10.96 11.27 4.84
CA PRO A 190 -12.30 11.41 5.40
C PRO A 190 -12.38 12.06 6.79
N PRO A 191 -11.39 11.99 7.70
CA PRO A 191 -11.58 12.41 9.10
C PRO A 191 -12.02 13.85 9.29
N LEU A 192 -11.47 14.81 8.54
CA LEU A 192 -11.86 16.23 8.67
C LEU A 192 -13.34 16.40 8.43
N ALA A 193 -13.85 15.83 7.33
CA ALA A 193 -15.26 15.92 6.99
C ALA A 193 -16.16 15.14 7.98
N ALA A 194 -15.71 13.96 8.42
CA ALA A 194 -16.46 13.14 9.36
C ALA A 194 -16.62 13.86 10.70
N ILE A 195 -15.55 14.43 11.25
CA ILE A 195 -15.58 15.18 12.52
C ILE A 195 -16.40 16.46 12.37
N ALA A 196 -16.21 17.24 11.31
CA ALA A 196 -16.99 18.45 11.06
C ALA A 196 -18.50 18.14 10.95
N ASN A 197 -18.87 17.02 10.33
CA ASN A 197 -20.26 16.57 10.25
C ASN A 197 -20.80 16.15 11.62
N ALA A 198 -20.03 15.42 12.43
CA ALA A 198 -20.45 15.02 13.77
C ALA A 198 -20.64 16.23 14.71
N VAL A 199 -19.73 17.20 14.64
CA VAL A 199 -19.88 18.46 15.40
C VAL A 199 -21.10 19.25 14.91
N HIS A 200 -21.35 19.26 13.59
CA HIS A 200 -22.56 19.87 13.05
C HIS A 200 -23.84 19.19 13.56
N ASP A 201 -23.85 17.86 13.60
CA ASP A 201 -25.00 17.09 14.11
C ASP A 201 -25.25 17.39 15.57
N ALA A 202 -24.21 17.49 16.39
CA ALA A 202 -24.33 17.83 17.81
C ALA A 202 -24.81 19.26 18.07
N LEU A 203 -24.42 20.24 17.24
CA LEU A 203 -24.65 21.67 17.52
C LEU A 203 -25.67 22.33 16.57
N GLY A 204 -26.06 21.67 15.49
CA GLY A 204 -26.89 22.28 14.43
C GLY A 204 -26.18 23.40 13.66
N LYS A 205 -24.86 23.59 13.83
CA LYS A 205 -24.08 24.67 13.25
C LYS A 205 -22.98 24.09 12.33
N ARG A 206 -22.92 24.56 11.07
CA ARG A 206 -21.90 24.14 10.10
C ARG A 206 -20.59 24.93 10.31
N PHE A 207 -19.49 24.20 10.28
CA PHE A 207 -18.11 24.71 10.28
C PHE A 207 -17.47 24.40 8.92
N TYR A 208 -16.63 25.32 8.43
CA TYR A 208 -15.96 25.25 7.11
C TYR A 208 -14.46 25.46 7.27
#